data_fe96103fea4d6c2ffc9f5afd7d3705d6
#
_entry.id   fe96103fea4d6c2ffc9f5afd7d3705d6
#
_cell.length_a   1.000
_cell.length_b   1.000
_cell.length_c   1.000
_cell.angle_alpha   90.00
_cell.angle_beta   90.00
_cell.angle_gamma   90.00
#
_symmetry.space_group_name_H-M   'P 1'
#
loop_
_entity.id
_entity.type
_entity.pdbx_description
1 polymer ?
#
loop_
_entity_poly.entity_id
_entity_poly.type
_entity_poly.pdbx_seq_one_letter_code
_entity_poly.pdbx_strand_id
1 'polypeptide(L)'
;MKMIKNGFYLIKNEYFFKMQDPSFPFQKNGRPAYYCIEDKNNKDIFWMIPMTTKIDKVNKIIQKSGGEDKCKIYLINPTEKSSAFNIQDIFPITENYIEREYKRADQHYIIKNKKLIQEIEKRANDIINIKMLKSVLTKNEINIRKIYKILLMELEKDKQSDFLNEGIKSFE
;
A
#
# COMPACT_ATOMS: atom_id res chain seq x y z
N MET A 1 -5.69 12.46 -9.93
CA MET A 1 -4.20 12.39 -10.16
C MET A 1 -3.87 10.98 -10.62
N LYS A 2 -3.21 10.81 -11.75
CA LYS A 2 -2.85 9.46 -12.22
C LYS A 2 -1.65 8.92 -11.44
N MET A 3 -1.81 7.80 -10.75
CA MET A 3 -0.73 7.18 -9.99
C MET A 3 0.33 6.55 -10.91
N ILE A 4 1.60 6.73 -10.56
CA ILE A 4 2.75 6.14 -11.25
C ILE A 4 3.27 4.98 -10.40
N LYS A 5 3.30 3.77 -10.97
CA LYS A 5 3.84 2.59 -10.30
C LYS A 5 5.30 2.81 -9.88
N ASN A 6 5.68 2.25 -8.77
CA ASN A 6 7.00 2.43 -8.12
C ASN A 6 7.25 3.84 -7.55
N GLY A 7 6.23 4.70 -7.53
CA GLY A 7 6.26 5.99 -6.87
C GLY A 7 5.86 5.91 -5.39
N PHE A 8 6.26 6.94 -4.64
CA PHE A 8 5.87 7.10 -3.24
C PHE A 8 4.80 8.18 -3.11
N TYR A 9 3.84 7.94 -2.23
CA TYR A 9 2.68 8.79 -2.04
C TYR A 9 2.37 9.02 -0.57
N LEU A 10 1.77 10.16 -0.26
CA LEU A 10 1.15 10.41 1.03
C LEU A 10 -0.34 10.03 0.95
N ILE A 11 -0.83 9.44 2.00
CA ILE A 11 -2.19 8.93 2.10
C ILE A 11 -3.02 9.90 2.94
N LYS A 12 -4.23 10.21 2.50
CA LYS A 12 -5.18 11.03 3.24
C LYS A 12 -5.53 10.38 4.58
N ASN A 13 -5.63 11.16 5.64
CA ASN A 13 -6.03 10.68 6.95
C ASN A 13 -7.43 10.03 6.93
N GLU A 14 -8.31 10.52 6.08
CA GLU A 14 -9.65 9.97 5.85
C GLU A 14 -9.63 8.46 5.60
N TYR A 15 -8.66 7.95 4.83
CA TYR A 15 -8.49 6.52 4.59
C TYR A 15 -8.39 5.73 5.88
N PHE A 16 -7.51 6.13 6.79
CA PHE A 16 -7.27 5.42 8.04
C PHE A 16 -8.47 5.48 8.99
N PHE A 17 -9.16 6.61 9.04
CA PHE A 17 -10.40 6.75 9.80
C PHE A 17 -11.52 5.87 9.26
N LYS A 18 -11.64 5.76 7.94
CA LYS A 18 -12.71 5.00 7.30
C LYS A 18 -12.48 3.50 7.38
N MET A 19 -11.24 3.05 7.23
CA MET A 19 -10.90 1.63 7.31
C MET A 19 -10.97 1.08 8.74
N GLN A 20 -10.83 1.94 9.74
CA GLN A 20 -10.96 1.61 11.18
C GLN A 20 -10.20 0.33 11.57
N ASP A 21 -8.96 0.18 11.09
CA ASP A 21 -8.11 -0.94 11.44
C ASP A 21 -7.07 -0.47 12.46
N PRO A 22 -7.12 -0.95 13.72
CA PRO A 22 -6.21 -0.51 14.78
C PRO A 22 -4.77 -0.94 14.54
N SER A 23 -4.55 -1.87 13.62
CA SER A 23 -3.22 -2.36 13.28
C SER A 23 -2.48 -1.48 12.28
N PHE A 24 -3.13 -0.44 11.74
CA PHE A 24 -2.43 0.52 10.89
C PHE A 24 -1.34 1.25 11.68
N PRO A 25 -0.05 1.06 11.33
CA PRO A 25 1.05 1.74 12.01
C PRO A 25 1.14 3.24 11.65
N PHE A 26 0.21 3.73 10.84
CA PHE A 26 0.30 4.96 10.05
C PHE A 26 -0.50 6.14 10.54
N GLN A 27 -1.19 6.07 11.62
CA GLN A 27 -1.94 7.21 12.18
C GLN A 27 -1.08 8.48 12.45
N LYS A 28 0.18 8.47 12.00
CA LYS A 28 1.07 9.63 12.06
C LYS A 28 1.23 10.22 10.67
N ASN A 29 0.68 11.42 10.50
CA ASN A 29 0.77 12.25 9.29
C ASN A 29 2.15 12.22 8.62
N GLY A 30 2.17 12.12 7.30
CA GLY A 30 3.35 12.39 6.48
C GLY A 30 4.29 11.22 6.22
N ARG A 31 3.94 9.98 6.57
CA ARG A 31 4.75 8.81 6.19
C ARG A 31 4.41 8.37 4.78
N PRO A 32 5.40 8.27 3.87
CA PRO A 32 5.14 7.82 2.53
C PRO A 32 4.85 6.31 2.48
N ALA A 33 3.99 5.92 1.54
CA ALA A 33 3.77 4.56 1.13
C ALA A 33 4.21 4.38 -0.33
N TYR A 34 4.80 3.24 -0.62
CA TYR A 34 5.30 2.87 -1.94
C TYR A 34 4.22 2.14 -2.74
N TYR A 35 3.88 2.64 -3.93
CA TYR A 35 2.98 1.95 -4.85
C TYR A 35 3.70 0.78 -5.52
N CYS A 36 3.36 -0.42 -5.07
CA CYS A 36 4.04 -1.66 -5.46
C CYS A 36 3.38 -2.35 -6.66
N ILE A 37 2.10 -2.70 -6.53
CA ILE A 37 1.39 -3.56 -7.48
C ILE A 37 -0.01 -3.01 -7.72
N GLU A 38 -0.46 -3.02 -8.99
CA GLU A 38 -1.88 -2.89 -9.36
C GLU A 38 -2.59 -4.22 -9.05
N ASP A 39 -3.81 -4.15 -8.54
CA ASP A 39 -4.57 -5.37 -8.22
C ASP A 39 -4.94 -6.13 -9.51
N LYS A 40 -4.84 -7.46 -9.46
CA LYS A 40 -5.07 -8.32 -10.63
C LYS A 40 -6.54 -8.37 -11.05
N ASN A 41 -7.45 -8.18 -10.10
CA ASN A 41 -8.89 -8.33 -10.32
C ASN A 41 -9.58 -6.98 -10.53
N ASN A 42 -9.00 -5.89 -10.01
CA ASN A 42 -9.56 -4.55 -10.12
C ASN A 42 -8.47 -3.50 -10.29
N LYS A 43 -8.38 -2.91 -11.48
CA LYS A 43 -7.35 -1.92 -11.84
C LYS A 43 -7.44 -0.59 -11.08
N ASP A 44 -8.56 -0.34 -10.41
CA ASP A 44 -8.76 0.85 -9.59
C ASP A 44 -8.25 0.64 -8.14
N ILE A 45 -7.76 -0.56 -7.82
CA ILE A 45 -7.16 -0.89 -6.53
C ILE A 45 -5.64 -1.06 -6.68
N PHE A 46 -4.90 -0.41 -5.79
CA PHE A 46 -3.44 -0.40 -5.75
C PHE A 46 -2.95 -0.95 -4.42
N TRP A 47 -1.87 -1.73 -4.45
CA TRP A 47 -1.25 -2.26 -3.24
C TRP A 47 -0.08 -1.38 -2.83
N MET A 48 -0.16 -0.84 -1.62
CA MET A 48 0.81 0.10 -1.06
C MET A 48 1.61 -0.53 0.07
N ILE A 49 2.91 -0.32 0.06
CA ILE A 49 3.82 -0.76 1.12
C ILE A 49 4.26 0.47 1.92
N PRO A 50 3.98 0.47 3.22
CA PRO A 50 4.40 1.55 4.08
C PRO A 50 5.90 1.54 4.35
N MET A 51 6.48 2.73 4.51
CA MET A 51 7.85 2.90 4.94
C MET A 51 7.97 2.96 6.46
N THR A 52 9.07 2.47 6.99
CA THR A 52 9.41 2.59 8.41
C THR A 52 10.82 3.13 8.61
N THR A 53 11.00 3.97 9.64
CA THR A 53 12.31 4.48 10.07
C THR A 53 12.83 3.76 11.33
N LYS A 54 12.12 2.74 11.80
CA LYS A 54 12.52 1.94 12.97
C LYS A 54 13.59 0.90 12.60
N ILE A 55 14.72 1.34 12.07
CA ILE A 55 15.76 0.50 11.47
C ILE A 55 16.35 -0.50 12.48
N ASP A 56 16.53 -0.12 13.73
CA ASP A 56 17.05 -1.06 14.75
C ASP A 56 16.11 -2.26 14.95
N LYS A 57 14.79 -2.01 14.97
CA LYS A 57 13.80 -3.09 15.03
C LYS A 57 13.86 -3.96 13.77
N VAL A 58 13.94 -3.35 12.60
CA VAL A 58 14.02 -4.04 11.32
C VAL A 58 15.26 -4.92 11.27
N ASN A 59 16.44 -4.40 11.62
CA ASN A 59 17.69 -5.13 11.63
C ASN A 59 17.64 -6.35 12.57
N LYS A 60 17.05 -6.22 13.76
CA LYS A 60 16.86 -7.35 14.68
C LYS A 60 15.99 -8.46 14.07
N ILE A 61 14.96 -8.08 13.31
CA ILE A 61 14.08 -9.05 12.65
C ILE A 61 14.80 -9.71 11.47
N ILE A 62 15.52 -8.94 10.66
CA ILE A 62 16.34 -9.46 9.55
C ILE A 62 17.37 -10.46 10.06
N GLN A 63 18.08 -10.13 11.14
CA GLN A 63 19.05 -11.05 11.75
C GLN A 63 18.40 -12.36 12.23
N LYS A 64 17.24 -12.27 12.92
CA LYS A 64 16.47 -13.44 13.37
C LYS A 64 15.97 -14.30 12.21
N SER A 65 15.72 -13.70 11.05
CA SER A 65 15.30 -14.41 9.83
C SER A 65 16.47 -15.11 9.13
N GLY A 66 17.71 -14.87 9.57
CA GLY A 66 18.92 -15.43 8.94
C GLY A 66 19.48 -14.57 7.79
N GLY A 67 19.16 -13.28 7.76
CA GLY A 67 19.63 -12.29 6.79
C GLY A 67 18.52 -11.67 5.95
N GLU A 68 18.88 -10.64 5.19
CA GLU A 68 17.93 -9.86 4.40
C GLU A 68 17.26 -10.69 3.29
N ASP A 69 17.99 -11.59 2.66
CA ASP A 69 17.48 -12.49 1.61
C ASP A 69 16.39 -13.45 2.13
N LYS A 70 16.47 -13.81 3.41
CA LYS A 70 15.50 -14.69 4.07
C LYS A 70 14.34 -13.95 4.74
N CYS A 71 14.50 -12.65 5.00
CA CYS A 71 13.47 -11.82 5.63
C CYS A 71 12.41 -11.42 4.61
N LYS A 72 11.24 -12.05 4.63
CA LYS A 72 10.15 -11.76 3.68
C LYS A 72 9.37 -10.49 3.99
N ILE A 73 9.39 -10.04 5.24
CA ILE A 73 8.48 -8.99 5.74
C ILE A 73 9.08 -7.59 5.78
N TYR A 74 10.42 -7.48 5.72
CA TYR A 74 11.13 -6.20 5.65
C TYR A 74 12.22 -6.23 4.59
N LEU A 75 12.46 -5.07 3.98
CA LEU A 75 13.57 -4.84 3.06
C LEU A 75 14.14 -3.44 3.34
N ILE A 76 15.45 -3.37 3.63
CA ILE A 76 16.10 -2.06 3.81
C ILE A 76 16.08 -1.30 2.48
N ASN A 77 15.75 0.00 2.55
CA ASN A 77 15.79 0.84 1.35
C ASN A 77 17.26 1.10 0.96
N PRO A 78 17.76 0.59 -0.17
CA PRO A 78 19.15 0.74 -0.55
C PRO A 78 19.54 2.19 -0.90
N THR A 79 18.55 3.03 -1.25
CA THR A 79 18.79 4.45 -1.56
C THR A 79 18.71 5.34 -0.32
N GLU A 80 18.13 4.84 0.77
CA GLU A 80 17.98 5.54 2.04
C GLU A 80 17.99 4.53 3.19
N LYS A 81 19.19 4.14 3.62
CA LYS A 81 19.41 3.12 4.66
C LYS A 81 18.78 3.43 6.02
N SER A 82 18.31 4.66 6.23
CA SER A 82 17.53 5.08 7.40
C SER A 82 16.04 4.70 7.29
N SER A 83 15.62 4.07 6.22
CA SER A 83 14.26 3.61 6.00
C SER A 83 14.20 2.18 5.45
N ALA A 84 13.06 1.51 5.68
CA ALA A 84 12.81 0.17 5.16
C ALA A 84 11.37 0.04 4.66
N PHE A 85 11.17 -0.82 3.67
CA PHE A 85 9.85 -1.26 3.22
C PHE A 85 9.27 -2.22 4.27
N ASN A 86 8.12 -1.87 4.82
CA ASN A 86 7.40 -2.72 5.76
C ASN A 86 6.37 -3.57 4.99
N ILE A 87 6.83 -4.62 4.34
CA ILE A 87 6.05 -5.42 3.40
C ILE A 87 4.92 -6.18 4.11
N GLN A 88 5.13 -6.56 5.38
CA GLN A 88 4.09 -7.23 6.15
C GLN A 88 2.83 -6.38 6.35
N ASP A 89 2.96 -5.06 6.32
CA ASP A 89 1.83 -4.13 6.52
C ASP A 89 1.31 -3.57 5.19
N ILE A 90 1.53 -4.29 4.09
CA ILE A 90 0.96 -3.97 2.78
C ILE A 90 -0.57 -3.86 2.86
N PHE A 91 -1.14 -2.89 2.17
CA PHE A 91 -2.58 -2.62 2.19
C PHE A 91 -3.10 -2.16 0.83
N PRO A 92 -4.37 -2.46 0.49
CA PRO A 92 -5.02 -1.99 -0.72
C PRO A 92 -5.54 -0.56 -0.54
N ILE A 93 -5.57 0.22 -1.61
CA ILE A 93 -6.09 1.60 -1.64
C ILE A 93 -6.64 1.94 -3.02
N THR A 94 -7.53 2.93 -3.12
CA THR A 94 -7.94 3.55 -4.38
C THR A 94 -7.30 4.94 -4.53
N GLU A 95 -7.29 5.49 -5.75
CA GLU A 95 -6.71 6.80 -6.05
C GLU A 95 -7.38 7.94 -5.23
N ASN A 96 -8.65 7.79 -4.88
CA ASN A 96 -9.40 8.78 -4.10
C ASN A 96 -8.77 9.10 -2.73
N TYR A 97 -8.03 8.15 -2.15
CA TYR A 97 -7.37 8.29 -0.86
C TYR A 97 -5.91 8.75 -0.94
N ILE A 98 -5.41 9.00 -2.14
CA ILE A 98 -4.06 9.59 -2.30
C ILE A 98 -4.14 11.09 -2.06
N GLU A 99 -3.31 11.59 -1.13
CA GLU A 99 -3.20 13.02 -0.85
C GLU A 99 -2.36 13.72 -1.91
N ARG A 100 -1.13 13.23 -2.10
CA ARG A 100 -0.19 13.77 -3.08
C ARG A 100 1.01 12.84 -3.27
N GLU A 101 1.80 13.13 -4.28
CA GLU A 101 3.12 12.53 -4.47
C GLU A 101 4.06 12.88 -3.31
N TYR A 102 4.85 11.92 -2.89
CA TYR A 102 5.97 12.18 -2.00
C TYR A 102 7.17 12.62 -2.84
N LYS A 103 7.69 13.81 -2.56
CA LYS A 103 8.79 14.42 -3.31
C LYS A 103 10.09 14.38 -2.52
N ARG A 104 11.20 14.20 -3.26
CA ARG A 104 12.57 14.41 -2.79
C ARG A 104 13.24 15.37 -3.75
N ALA A 105 13.89 16.41 -3.24
CA ALA A 105 14.48 17.49 -4.06
C ALA A 105 13.47 17.99 -5.13
N ASP A 106 12.24 18.27 -4.71
CA ASP A 106 11.12 18.77 -5.52
C ASP A 106 10.65 17.85 -6.67
N GLN A 107 11.20 16.64 -6.77
CA GLN A 107 10.78 15.65 -7.76
C GLN A 107 10.03 14.49 -7.09
N HIS A 108 9.01 13.95 -7.79
CA HIS A 108 8.34 12.74 -7.34
C HIS A 108 9.36 11.61 -7.14
N TYR A 109 9.39 11.04 -5.92
CA TYR A 109 10.31 9.97 -5.62
C TYR A 109 9.80 8.65 -6.19
N ILE A 110 10.53 8.11 -7.19
CA ILE A 110 10.18 6.89 -7.91
C ILE A 110 11.40 5.96 -7.91
N ILE A 111 11.19 4.68 -7.57
CA ILE A 111 12.23 3.65 -7.68
C ILE A 111 12.41 3.25 -9.15
N LYS A 112 13.65 3.29 -9.62
CA LYS A 112 14.03 2.91 -11.00
C LYS A 112 14.84 1.61 -11.07
N ASN A 113 15.35 1.12 -9.94
CA ASN A 113 16.14 -0.10 -9.88
C ASN A 113 15.24 -1.33 -10.12
N LYS A 114 15.36 -1.93 -11.31
CA LYS A 114 14.52 -3.07 -11.73
C LYS A 114 14.67 -4.29 -10.82
N LYS A 115 15.88 -4.60 -10.35
CA LYS A 115 16.11 -5.75 -9.44
C LYS A 115 15.40 -5.55 -8.10
N LEU A 116 15.50 -4.34 -7.54
CA LEU A 116 14.80 -3.98 -6.31
C LEU A 116 13.28 -4.06 -6.48
N ILE A 117 12.76 -3.52 -7.58
CA ILE A 117 11.32 -3.57 -7.90
C ILE A 117 10.84 -5.03 -7.94
N GLN A 118 11.51 -5.90 -8.68
CA GLN A 118 11.17 -7.31 -8.79
C GLN A 118 11.19 -8.02 -7.44
N GLU A 119 12.18 -7.74 -6.60
CA GLU A 119 12.28 -8.32 -5.26
C GLU A 119 11.14 -7.86 -4.36
N ILE A 120 10.80 -6.57 -4.38
CA ILE A 120 9.67 -6.03 -3.60
C ILE A 120 8.35 -6.66 -4.09
N GLU A 121 8.12 -6.69 -5.40
CA GLU A 121 6.89 -7.26 -5.99
C GLU A 121 6.72 -8.74 -5.64
N LYS A 122 7.80 -9.53 -5.70
CA LYS A 122 7.78 -10.95 -5.32
C LYS A 122 7.35 -11.13 -3.87
N ARG A 123 8.00 -10.43 -2.93
CA ARG A 123 7.66 -10.50 -1.50
C ARG A 123 6.25 -9.99 -1.23
N ALA A 124 5.84 -8.91 -1.89
CA ALA A 124 4.50 -8.35 -1.76
C ALA A 124 3.41 -9.34 -2.20
N ASN A 125 3.58 -9.98 -3.37
CA ASN A 125 2.64 -10.99 -3.85
C ASN A 125 2.54 -12.18 -2.88
N ASP A 126 3.65 -12.65 -2.33
CA ASP A 126 3.65 -13.74 -1.33
C ASP A 126 2.83 -13.34 -0.10
N ILE A 127 3.05 -12.13 0.44
CA ILE A 127 2.33 -11.64 1.62
C ILE A 127 0.84 -11.41 1.33
N ILE A 128 0.49 -10.82 0.20
CA ILE A 128 -0.91 -10.61 -0.21
C ILE A 128 -1.62 -11.97 -0.30
N ASN A 129 -1.05 -12.94 -0.99
CA ASN A 129 -1.64 -14.28 -1.14
C ASN A 129 -1.86 -14.95 0.22
N ILE A 130 -0.86 -14.94 1.10
CA ILE A 130 -0.98 -15.49 2.45
C ILE A 130 -2.11 -14.80 3.22
N LYS A 131 -2.15 -13.48 3.24
CA LYS A 131 -3.14 -12.70 3.99
C LYS A 131 -4.55 -12.81 3.42
N MET A 132 -4.70 -12.91 2.10
CA MET A 132 -6.01 -13.08 1.47
C MET A 132 -6.61 -14.47 1.73
N LEU A 133 -5.79 -15.50 1.90
CA LEU A 133 -6.23 -16.88 2.21
C LEU A 133 -6.41 -17.14 3.70
N LYS A 134 -5.78 -16.35 4.56
CA LYS A 134 -5.75 -16.59 6.01
C LYS A 134 -7.14 -16.40 6.63
N SER A 135 -7.63 -17.41 7.35
CA SER A 135 -8.94 -17.35 8.02
C SER A 135 -8.90 -16.56 9.33
N VAL A 136 -7.78 -16.59 10.05
CA VAL A 136 -7.60 -15.95 11.36
C VAL A 136 -6.44 -14.97 11.30
N LEU A 137 -6.67 -13.75 11.77
CA LEU A 137 -5.65 -12.71 11.87
C LEU A 137 -4.92 -12.81 13.22
N THR A 138 -3.63 -12.49 13.19
CA THR A 138 -2.86 -12.28 14.43
C THR A 138 -3.15 -10.89 15.01
N LYS A 139 -2.87 -10.72 16.31
CA LYS A 139 -3.14 -9.50 17.07
C LYS A 139 -2.41 -8.33 16.47
N ASN A 140 -2.22 -7.65 15.75
CA ASN A 140 -1.51 -6.51 15.14
C ASN A 140 -1.33 -6.69 13.63
N GLU A 141 -2.17 -7.48 13.01
CA GLU A 141 -2.15 -7.70 11.58
C GLU A 141 -3.27 -6.92 10.91
N ILE A 142 -2.93 -6.11 9.88
CA ILE A 142 -3.92 -5.36 9.09
C ILE A 142 -4.87 -6.34 8.38
N ASN A 143 -6.17 -6.10 8.54
CA ASN A 143 -7.21 -6.90 7.88
C ASN A 143 -7.41 -6.47 6.43
N ILE A 144 -6.48 -6.84 5.56
CA ILE A 144 -6.52 -6.43 4.15
C ILE A 144 -7.78 -6.91 3.41
N ARG A 145 -8.40 -8.04 3.82
CA ARG A 145 -9.64 -8.55 3.21
C ARG A 145 -10.84 -7.67 3.53
N LYS A 146 -10.94 -7.19 4.77
CA LYS A 146 -11.98 -6.24 5.17
C LYS A 146 -11.84 -4.94 4.38
N ILE A 147 -10.63 -4.41 4.32
CA ILE A 147 -10.32 -3.17 3.59
C ILE A 147 -10.64 -3.33 2.11
N TYR A 148 -10.19 -4.40 1.50
CA TYR A 148 -10.43 -4.70 0.08
C TYR A 148 -11.94 -4.74 -0.24
N LYS A 149 -12.76 -5.39 0.61
CA LYS A 149 -14.22 -5.41 0.44
C LYS A 149 -14.84 -4.01 0.54
N ILE A 150 -14.40 -3.20 1.48
CA ILE A 150 -14.88 -1.82 1.62
C ILE A 150 -14.60 -1.02 0.34
N LEU A 151 -13.37 -1.11 -0.18
CA LEU A 151 -12.98 -0.41 -1.41
C LEU A 151 -13.77 -0.88 -2.63
N LEU A 152 -14.04 -2.18 -2.77
CA LEU A 152 -14.90 -2.70 -3.84
C LEU A 152 -16.32 -2.11 -3.77
N MET A 153 -16.91 -2.08 -2.57
CA MET A 153 -18.25 -1.51 -2.39
C MET A 153 -18.30 -0.02 -2.73
N GLU A 154 -17.23 0.73 -2.47
CA GLU A 154 -17.12 2.14 -2.83
C GLU A 154 -17.05 2.31 -4.35
N LEU A 155 -16.18 1.56 -5.01
CA LEU A 155 -16.05 1.60 -6.47
C LEU A 155 -17.34 1.22 -7.19
N GLU A 156 -18.12 0.28 -6.65
CA GLU A 156 -19.44 -0.07 -7.20
C GLU A 156 -20.44 1.07 -7.05
N LYS A 157 -20.47 1.76 -5.91
CA LYS A 157 -21.34 2.93 -5.70
C LYS A 157 -20.99 4.10 -6.60
N ASP A 158 -19.70 4.38 -6.78
CA ASP A 158 -19.22 5.44 -7.66
C ASP A 158 -19.66 5.18 -9.10
N LYS A 159 -19.52 3.95 -9.61
CA LYS A 159 -19.99 3.55 -10.94
C LYS A 159 -21.51 3.72 -11.10
N GLN A 160 -22.31 3.34 -10.10
CA GLN A 160 -23.77 3.52 -10.14
C GLN A 160 -24.16 5.00 -10.17
N SER A 161 -23.47 5.86 -9.43
CA SER A 161 -23.71 7.31 -9.41
C SER A 161 -23.41 7.93 -10.78
N ASP A 162 -22.32 7.51 -11.43
CA ASP A 162 -21.94 8.01 -12.75
C ASP A 162 -22.96 7.61 -13.82
N PHE A 163 -23.47 6.38 -13.81
CA PHE A 163 -24.53 5.93 -14.72
C PHE A 163 -25.83 6.71 -14.55
N LEU A 164 -26.23 7.03 -13.33
CA LEU A 164 -27.42 7.83 -13.06
C LEU A 164 -27.26 9.26 -13.57
N ASN A 165 -26.10 9.87 -13.38
CA ASN A 165 -25.81 11.23 -13.84
C ASN A 165 -25.70 11.33 -15.37
N GLU A 166 -25.18 10.33 -16.06
CA GLU A 166 -25.14 10.27 -17.53
C GLU A 166 -26.55 10.05 -18.13
N GLY A 167 -27.38 9.23 -17.48
CA GLY A 167 -28.76 9.00 -17.90
C GLY A 167 -29.63 10.26 -17.84
N ILE A 168 -29.41 11.14 -16.88
CA ILE A 168 -30.16 12.42 -16.74
C ILE A 168 -29.75 13.39 -17.85
N LYS A 169 -28.48 13.45 -18.23
CA LYS A 169 -27.99 14.37 -19.29
C LYS A 169 -28.43 13.98 -20.70
N SER A 170 -28.91 12.75 -20.91
CA SER A 170 -29.39 12.29 -22.22
C SER A 170 -30.88 12.62 -22.47
N PHE A 171 -31.57 13.22 -21.52
CA PHE A 171 -32.99 13.62 -21.61
C PHE A 171 -33.19 15.15 -21.66
N GLU A 172 -32.11 15.95 -21.68
CA GLU A 172 -32.14 17.37 -21.97
C GLU A 172 -31.69 17.65 -23.42
#